data_5ffb01a5f2c96e54cda2d594368b026c
#
_entry.id   5ffb01a5f2c96e54cda2d594368b026c
#
_cell.length_a   1.000
_cell.length_b   1.000
_cell.length_c   1.000
_cell.angle_alpha   90.00
_cell.angle_beta   90.00
_cell.angle_gamma   90.00
#
_symmetry.space_group_name_H-M   'P 1'
#
loop_
_entity.id
_entity.type
_entity.pdbx_description
1 polymer ?
#
loop_
_entity_poly.entity_id
_entity_poly.type
_entity_poly.pdbx_seq_one_letter_code
_entity_poly.pdbx_strand_id
1 'polypeptide(L)'
;MNQGERVQYTAQVDAIGGRDDGAASSSDERLDLKFSLPGASANGTNPEQLLAACWSACFLSSIKIVAGKWRVRLPSEMAVHTEVDLCKNDDDFFLEARINVHLPEMDSEVAMALADDAEKICPYSKAT
;
A
#
# COMPACT_ATOMS: atom_id res chain seq x y z
N MET A 1 -11.37 -4.67 22.69
CA MET A 1 -10.87 -5.63 21.71
C MET A 1 -11.76 -6.86 21.68
N ASN A 2 -12.17 -7.32 20.52
CA ASN A 2 -13.04 -8.49 20.39
C ASN A 2 -12.27 -9.78 20.68
N GLN A 3 -13.01 -10.81 21.08
CA GLN A 3 -12.41 -12.14 21.24
C GLN A 3 -11.87 -12.63 19.91
N GLY A 4 -10.67 -13.15 19.89
CA GLY A 4 -10.02 -13.61 18.68
C GLY A 4 -9.18 -12.58 17.97
N GLU A 5 -9.30 -11.33 18.34
CA GLU A 5 -8.44 -10.29 17.79
C GLU A 5 -7.06 -10.39 18.44
N ARG A 6 -6.03 -10.35 17.62
CA ARG A 6 -4.65 -10.42 18.09
C ARG A 6 -3.76 -9.56 17.25
N VAL A 7 -2.80 -8.94 17.91
CA VAL A 7 -1.70 -8.28 17.21
C VAL A 7 -0.78 -9.36 16.66
N GLN A 8 -0.59 -9.37 15.34
CA GLN A 8 0.33 -10.28 14.68
C GLN A 8 1.74 -9.72 14.64
N TYR A 9 1.86 -8.40 14.55
CA TYR A 9 3.13 -7.73 14.39
C TYR A 9 2.95 -6.23 14.65
N THR A 10 3.95 -5.61 15.27
CA THR A 10 3.96 -4.17 15.51
C THR A 10 5.24 -3.59 14.91
N ALA A 11 5.09 -2.74 13.91
CA ALA A 11 6.21 -1.97 13.37
C ALA A 11 6.39 -0.71 14.23
N GLN A 12 7.65 -0.36 14.49
CA GLN A 12 7.99 0.85 15.24
C GLN A 12 8.92 1.69 14.38
N VAL A 13 8.49 2.91 14.09
CA VAL A 13 9.21 3.81 13.20
C VAL A 13 9.25 5.19 13.81
N ASP A 14 10.43 5.80 13.82
CA ASP A 14 10.60 7.19 14.22
C ASP A 14 10.87 8.04 12.99
N ALA A 15 10.27 9.21 12.96
CA ALA A 15 10.49 10.16 11.88
C ALA A 15 10.87 11.51 12.46
N ILE A 16 11.76 12.20 11.78
CA ILE A 16 12.20 13.55 12.15
C ILE A 16 12.13 14.46 10.93
N GLY A 17 12.01 15.74 11.17
CA GLY A 17 12.15 16.80 10.15
C GLY A 17 10.94 17.03 9.26
N GLY A 18 10.12 16.05 8.99
CA GLY A 18 8.96 16.17 8.13
C GLY A 18 9.22 15.79 6.67
N ARG A 19 8.24 16.10 5.81
CA ARG A 19 8.26 15.61 4.42
C ARG A 19 9.26 16.29 3.50
N ASP A 20 9.77 17.46 3.86
CA ASP A 20 10.61 18.24 2.98
C ASP A 20 12.10 17.88 3.06
N ASP A 21 12.61 17.58 4.24
CA ASP A 21 14.02 17.22 4.41
C ASP A 21 14.24 16.25 5.58
N GLY A 22 13.21 15.54 5.97
CA GLY A 22 13.27 14.66 7.11
C GLY A 22 13.81 13.27 6.80
N ALA A 23 13.65 12.38 7.76
CA ALA A 23 14.09 11.01 7.67
C ALA A 23 13.22 10.12 8.54
N ALA A 24 13.18 8.84 8.21
CA ALA A 24 12.48 7.86 9.02
C ALA A 24 13.29 6.58 9.11
N SER A 25 13.24 5.95 10.26
CA SER A 25 13.91 4.67 10.47
C SER A 25 13.12 3.78 11.41
N SER A 26 13.14 2.48 11.14
CA SER A 26 12.48 1.51 11.99
C SER A 26 13.41 1.08 13.13
N SER A 27 12.81 0.52 14.18
CA SER A 27 13.57 0.04 15.34
C SER A 27 14.56 -1.07 14.98
N ASP A 28 14.26 -1.86 13.95
CA ASP A 28 15.13 -2.94 13.47
C ASP A 28 16.07 -2.49 12.35
N GLU A 29 16.07 -1.21 11.99
CA GLU A 29 16.90 -0.62 10.96
C GLU A 29 16.64 -1.12 9.54
N ARG A 30 15.60 -1.92 9.31
CA ARG A 30 15.26 -2.38 7.96
C ARG A 30 14.66 -1.28 7.10
N LEU A 31 13.98 -0.33 7.74
CA LEU A 31 13.51 0.87 7.08
C LEU A 31 14.45 2.01 7.48
N ASP A 32 15.10 2.62 6.52
CA ASP A 32 16.01 3.73 6.75
C ASP A 32 16.01 4.60 5.50
N LEU A 33 15.29 5.70 5.55
CA LEU A 33 15.09 6.50 4.34
C LEU A 33 15.01 7.99 4.67
N LYS A 34 15.20 8.77 3.61
CA LYS A 34 15.14 10.23 3.68
C LYS A 34 13.97 10.73 2.86
N PHE A 35 13.41 11.84 3.29
CA PHE A 35 12.33 12.52 2.59
C PHE A 35 12.83 13.73 1.85
N SER A 36 12.26 13.98 0.69
CA SER A 36 12.44 15.23 -0.03
C SER A 36 11.16 15.57 -0.78
N LEU A 37 10.95 16.84 -1.08
CA LEU A 37 9.77 17.26 -1.82
C LEU A 37 9.83 16.76 -3.25
N PRO A 38 8.68 16.40 -3.85
CA PRO A 38 8.63 16.04 -5.26
C PRO A 38 9.22 17.15 -6.14
N GLY A 39 10.07 16.78 -7.08
CA GLY A 39 10.74 17.72 -7.95
C GLY A 39 11.97 18.38 -7.38
N ALA A 40 12.30 18.14 -6.12
CA ALA A 40 13.51 18.65 -5.52
C ALA A 40 14.73 17.95 -6.09
N SER A 41 15.90 18.58 -5.99
CA SER A 41 17.15 18.00 -6.48
C SER A 41 17.66 16.87 -5.58
N ALA A 42 17.20 16.78 -4.35
CA ALA A 42 17.54 15.72 -3.43
C ALA A 42 16.82 14.42 -3.78
N ASN A 43 17.39 13.28 -3.40
CA ASN A 43 16.94 11.96 -3.82
C ASN A 43 16.08 11.23 -2.79
N GLY A 44 15.41 11.95 -1.89
CA GLY A 44 14.54 11.33 -0.91
C GLY A 44 13.22 10.86 -1.52
N THR A 45 12.54 9.99 -0.79
CA THR A 45 11.18 9.58 -1.10
C THR A 45 10.19 10.54 -0.45
N ASN A 46 8.90 10.20 -0.50
CA ASN A 46 7.85 10.99 0.14
C ASN A 46 6.77 10.06 0.70
N PRO A 47 5.91 10.58 1.60
CA PRO A 47 4.88 9.74 2.21
C PRO A 47 3.91 9.11 1.22
N GLU A 48 3.56 9.80 0.13
CA GLU A 48 2.62 9.27 -0.86
C GLU A 48 3.20 8.08 -1.61
N GLN A 49 4.51 8.12 -1.94
CA GLN A 49 5.18 6.97 -2.55
C GLN A 49 5.21 5.78 -1.59
N LEU A 50 5.47 6.02 -0.32
CA LEU A 50 5.49 4.96 0.68
C LEU A 50 4.11 4.35 0.86
N LEU A 51 3.08 5.16 0.94
CA LEU A 51 1.71 4.67 1.06
C LEU A 51 1.33 3.83 -0.17
N ALA A 52 1.66 4.31 -1.36
CA ALA A 52 1.38 3.57 -2.61
C ALA A 52 2.10 2.22 -2.63
N ALA A 53 3.37 2.19 -2.24
CA ALA A 53 4.15 0.95 -2.21
C ALA A 53 3.58 -0.04 -1.20
N CYS A 54 3.25 0.43 0.00
CA CYS A 54 2.72 -0.41 1.07
C CYS A 54 1.35 -0.96 0.71
N TRP A 55 0.47 -0.12 0.17
CA TRP A 55 -0.86 -0.52 -0.23
C TRP A 55 -0.80 -1.55 -1.36
N SER A 56 0.05 -1.30 -2.36
CA SER A 56 0.23 -2.23 -3.49
C SER A 56 0.71 -3.61 -3.01
N ALA A 57 1.71 -3.64 -2.16
CA ALA A 57 2.24 -4.91 -1.63
C ALA A 57 1.19 -5.66 -0.81
N CYS A 58 0.47 -4.94 0.03
CA CYS A 58 -0.58 -5.53 0.87
C CYS A 58 -1.74 -6.06 0.02
N PHE A 59 -2.12 -5.31 -1.02
CA PHE A 59 -3.20 -5.73 -1.92
C PHE A 59 -2.81 -6.99 -2.69
N LEU A 60 -1.57 -7.07 -3.19
CA LEU A 60 -1.05 -8.26 -3.85
C LEU A 60 -1.10 -9.48 -2.92
N SER A 61 -0.70 -9.31 -1.67
CA SER A 61 -0.77 -10.39 -0.69
C SER A 61 -2.21 -10.84 -0.44
N SER A 62 -3.14 -9.89 -0.42
CA SER A 62 -4.57 -10.20 -0.25
C SER A 62 -5.11 -10.98 -1.46
N ILE A 63 -4.69 -10.62 -2.67
CA ILE A 63 -5.05 -11.39 -3.87
C ILE A 63 -4.56 -12.83 -3.76
N LYS A 64 -3.32 -13.03 -3.28
CA LYS A 64 -2.78 -14.38 -3.09
C LYS A 64 -3.60 -15.19 -2.08
N ILE A 65 -4.04 -14.56 -1.01
CA ILE A 65 -4.87 -15.23 0.00
C ILE A 65 -6.20 -15.69 -0.60
N VAL A 66 -6.88 -14.80 -1.31
CA VAL A 66 -8.17 -15.13 -1.94
C VAL A 66 -8.00 -16.23 -3.00
N ALA A 67 -6.99 -16.08 -3.86
CA ALA A 67 -6.71 -17.06 -4.91
C ALA A 67 -6.42 -18.44 -4.32
N GLY A 68 -5.70 -18.49 -3.20
CA GLY A 68 -5.43 -19.72 -2.48
C GLY A 68 -6.70 -20.39 -1.99
N LYS A 69 -7.64 -19.63 -1.44
CA LYS A 69 -8.93 -20.16 -0.98
C LYS A 69 -9.77 -20.71 -2.12
N TRP A 70 -9.71 -20.06 -3.27
CA TRP A 70 -10.48 -20.46 -4.44
C TRP A 70 -9.77 -21.49 -5.31
N ARG A 71 -8.50 -21.81 -4.96
CA ARG A 71 -7.65 -22.70 -5.74
C ARG A 71 -7.48 -22.20 -7.19
N VAL A 72 -7.34 -20.89 -7.33
CA VAL A 72 -7.11 -20.24 -8.61
C VAL A 72 -5.60 -19.99 -8.76
N ARG A 73 -5.07 -20.31 -9.94
CA ARG A 73 -3.66 -20.06 -10.23
C ARG A 73 -3.47 -18.61 -10.68
N LEU A 74 -2.54 -17.92 -10.06
CA LEU A 74 -2.24 -16.54 -10.41
C LEU A 74 -1.14 -16.46 -11.47
N PRO A 75 -1.21 -15.49 -12.38
CA PRO A 75 -0.11 -15.27 -13.34
C PRO A 75 1.14 -14.79 -12.63
N SER A 76 2.30 -15.18 -13.15
CA SER A 76 3.60 -14.79 -12.57
C SER A 76 3.87 -13.30 -12.71
N GLU A 77 3.31 -12.67 -13.71
CA GLU A 77 3.50 -11.23 -13.99
C GLU A 77 2.43 -10.36 -13.34
N MET A 78 1.70 -10.89 -12.37
CA MET A 78 0.68 -10.06 -11.71
C MET A 78 1.30 -8.86 -11.02
N ALA A 79 0.61 -7.74 -11.09
CA ALA A 79 1.11 -6.49 -10.52
C ALA A 79 -0.06 -5.62 -10.06
N VAL A 80 0.22 -4.73 -9.14
CA VAL A 80 -0.71 -3.69 -8.71
C VAL A 80 -0.02 -2.35 -8.89
N HIS A 81 -0.68 -1.45 -9.57
CA HIS A 81 -0.23 -0.08 -9.76
C HIS A 81 -1.14 0.84 -8.94
N THR A 82 -0.56 1.56 -8.00
CA THR A 82 -1.31 2.45 -7.13
C THR A 82 -0.83 3.88 -7.31
N GLU A 83 -1.78 4.77 -7.49
CA GLU A 83 -1.52 6.20 -7.52
C GLU A 83 -2.13 6.83 -6.28
N VAL A 84 -1.37 7.67 -5.61
CA VAL A 84 -1.83 8.41 -4.44
C VAL A 84 -1.62 9.89 -4.70
N ASP A 85 -2.70 10.64 -4.63
CA ASP A 85 -2.67 12.09 -4.82
C ASP A 85 -2.72 12.79 -3.46
N LEU A 86 -1.85 13.76 -3.28
CA LEU A 86 -1.99 14.71 -2.19
C LEU A 86 -2.79 15.89 -2.72
N CYS A 87 -3.98 16.08 -2.18
CA CYS A 87 -4.92 17.12 -2.62
C CYS A 87 -5.07 18.20 -1.57
N LYS A 88 -5.44 19.36 -2.02
CA LYS A 88 -5.68 20.51 -1.13
C LYS A 88 -7.00 21.17 -1.46
N ASN A 89 -7.83 21.40 -0.45
CA ASN A 89 -8.96 22.31 -0.57
C ASN A 89 -8.63 23.61 0.17
N ASP A 90 -9.61 24.47 0.40
CA ASP A 90 -9.36 25.78 1.01
C ASP A 90 -8.79 25.71 2.42
N ASP A 91 -9.14 24.69 3.17
CA ASP A 91 -8.82 24.59 4.59
C ASP A 91 -7.88 23.47 4.95
N ASP A 92 -7.70 22.48 4.08
CA ASP A 92 -7.15 21.21 4.51
C ASP A 92 -6.48 20.46 3.37
N PHE A 93 -5.69 19.45 3.74
CA PHE A 93 -5.12 18.48 2.80
C PHE A 93 -5.83 17.15 2.94
N PHE A 94 -5.94 16.43 1.84
CA PHE A 94 -6.52 15.09 1.85
C PHE A 94 -5.89 14.25 0.76
N LEU A 95 -6.12 12.93 0.83
CA LEU A 95 -5.56 12.00 -0.14
C LEU A 95 -6.65 11.41 -1.00
N GLU A 96 -6.32 11.17 -2.26
CA GLU A 96 -7.12 10.35 -3.15
C GLU A 96 -6.22 9.26 -3.71
N ALA A 97 -6.78 8.08 -3.93
CA ALA A 97 -5.98 6.96 -4.41
C ALA A 97 -6.74 6.13 -5.43
N ARG A 98 -5.99 5.53 -6.33
CA ARG A 98 -6.52 4.60 -7.34
C ARG A 98 -5.63 3.38 -7.38
N ILE A 99 -6.24 2.21 -7.37
CA ILE A 99 -5.54 0.93 -7.43
C ILE A 99 -5.92 0.24 -8.72
N ASN A 100 -4.93 -0.08 -9.54
CA ASN A 100 -5.13 -0.82 -10.78
C ASN A 100 -4.47 -2.18 -10.66
N VAL A 101 -5.27 -3.23 -10.82
CA VAL A 101 -4.82 -4.61 -10.68
C VAL A 101 -4.56 -5.19 -12.06
N HIS A 102 -3.37 -5.74 -12.25
CA HIS A 102 -2.95 -6.36 -13.51
C HIS A 102 -2.79 -7.86 -13.31
N LEU A 103 -3.71 -8.61 -13.88
CA LEU A 103 -3.72 -10.07 -13.83
C LEU A 103 -3.76 -10.60 -15.27
N PRO A 104 -2.62 -10.60 -15.97
CA PRO A 104 -2.58 -10.95 -17.38
C PRO A 104 -2.98 -12.40 -17.63
N GLU A 105 -3.57 -12.66 -18.78
CA GLU A 105 -3.97 -14.01 -19.22
C GLU A 105 -5.00 -14.69 -18.33
N MET A 106 -5.67 -13.93 -17.48
CA MET A 106 -6.71 -14.46 -16.62
C MET A 106 -8.08 -14.03 -17.13
N ASP A 107 -9.08 -14.89 -16.98
CA ASP A 107 -10.46 -14.53 -17.28
C ASP A 107 -10.86 -13.26 -16.53
N SER A 108 -11.43 -12.30 -17.22
CA SER A 108 -11.72 -11.00 -16.64
C SER A 108 -12.74 -11.06 -15.49
N GLU A 109 -13.70 -11.96 -15.55
CA GLU A 109 -14.67 -12.10 -14.45
C GLU A 109 -14.01 -12.66 -13.20
N VAL A 110 -13.11 -13.63 -13.36
CA VAL A 110 -12.36 -14.19 -12.23
C VAL A 110 -11.42 -13.13 -11.65
N ALA A 111 -10.74 -12.39 -12.52
CA ALA A 111 -9.83 -11.33 -12.07
C ALA A 111 -10.57 -10.26 -11.28
N MET A 112 -11.73 -9.83 -11.74
CA MET A 112 -12.55 -8.84 -11.04
C MET A 112 -13.03 -9.36 -9.68
N ALA A 113 -13.47 -10.61 -9.63
CA ALA A 113 -13.93 -11.22 -8.37
C ALA A 113 -12.79 -11.34 -7.36
N LEU A 114 -11.58 -11.70 -7.81
CA LEU A 114 -10.40 -11.74 -6.94
C LEU A 114 -10.09 -10.36 -6.38
N ALA A 115 -10.11 -9.35 -7.22
CA ALA A 115 -9.82 -7.98 -6.80
C ALA A 115 -10.86 -7.48 -5.79
N ASP A 116 -12.13 -7.74 -6.04
CA ASP A 116 -13.21 -7.32 -5.14
C ASP A 116 -13.07 -7.97 -3.75
N ASP A 117 -12.77 -9.26 -3.70
CA ASP A 117 -12.61 -9.94 -2.43
C ASP A 117 -11.30 -9.53 -1.73
N ALA A 118 -10.24 -9.31 -2.50
CA ALA A 118 -8.99 -8.82 -1.93
C ALA A 118 -9.18 -7.46 -1.25
N GLU A 119 -9.96 -6.58 -1.86
CA GLU A 119 -10.24 -5.27 -1.26
C GLU A 119 -10.90 -5.39 0.10
N LYS A 120 -11.78 -6.37 0.26
CA LYS A 120 -12.50 -6.59 1.52
C LYS A 120 -11.58 -7.04 2.65
N ILE A 121 -10.50 -7.75 2.34
CA ILE A 121 -9.60 -8.29 3.36
C ILE A 121 -8.29 -7.52 3.50
N CYS A 122 -7.96 -6.64 2.55
CA CYS A 122 -6.72 -5.87 2.60
C CYS A 122 -6.75 -4.89 3.77
N PRO A 123 -5.84 -5.02 4.76
CA PRO A 123 -5.84 -4.12 5.91
C PRO A 123 -5.68 -2.65 5.54
N TYR A 124 -4.92 -2.35 4.49
CA TYR A 124 -4.74 -0.97 4.04
C TYR A 124 -6.01 -0.40 3.43
N SER A 125 -6.74 -1.20 2.65
CA SER A 125 -8.05 -0.79 2.12
C SER A 125 -9.05 -0.54 3.23
N LYS A 126 -9.01 -1.36 4.29
CA LYS A 126 -9.88 -1.18 5.45
C LYS A 126 -9.52 0.07 6.25
N ALA A 127 -8.25 0.44 6.30
CA ALA A 127 -7.76 1.58 7.07
C ALA A 127 -8.02 2.90 6.37
N THR A 128 -8.27 2.86 5.09
CA THR A 128 -8.51 4.04 4.26
C THR A 128 -9.95 4.03 3.71
#